data_a426b9538b9eee370c2058a3302b1453
#
_entry.id   a426b9538b9eee370c2058a3302b1453
#
_cell.length_a   1.000
_cell.length_b   1.000
_cell.length_c   1.000
_cell.angle_alpha   90.00
_cell.angle_beta   90.00
_cell.angle_gamma   90.00
#
_symmetry.space_group_name_H-M   'P 1'
#
loop_
_entity.id
_entity.type
_entity.pdbx_description
1 polymer ?
#
loop_
_entity_poly.entity_id
_entity_poly.type
_entity_poly.pdbx_seq_one_letter_code
_entity_poly.pdbx_strand_id
1 'polypeptide(L)'
;FDAKETHQGRLPLQNVHQHQVEFMEDFQKQGGISFLLVNCKDADECYFLPLKVLKEYWNNAQKGGRKSIPYTAFEEKYRVYNKNGFPVHYLEAINTFLLEE
;
A
#
# COMPACT_ATOMS: atom_id res chain seq x y z
N PHE A 1 4.02 6.51 7.20
CA PHE A 1 3.54 5.96 5.92
C PHE A 1 3.89 6.89 4.76
N ASP A 2 3.73 6.39 3.54
CA ASP A 2 3.91 7.19 2.33
C ASP A 2 2.65 7.09 1.47
N ALA A 3 2.32 8.14 0.74
CA ALA A 3 1.17 8.18 -0.15
C ALA A 3 1.63 8.12 -1.60
N LYS A 4 1.02 7.25 -2.39
CA LYS A 4 1.32 7.07 -3.80
C LYS A 4 0.06 7.26 -4.65
N GLU A 5 0.20 7.92 -5.78
CA GLU A 5 -0.86 8.02 -6.78
C GLU A 5 -0.56 7.07 -7.93
N THR A 6 -1.57 6.45 -8.48
CA THR A 6 -1.40 5.52 -9.57
C THR A 6 -2.56 5.58 -10.55
N HIS A 7 -2.30 5.10 -11.76
CA HIS A 7 -3.22 5.08 -12.89
C HIS A 7 -3.12 3.72 -13.60
N GLN A 8 -4.00 3.48 -14.55
CA GLN A 8 -3.94 2.31 -15.43
C GLN A 8 -4.10 0.96 -14.72
N GLY A 9 -4.84 0.93 -13.60
CA GLY A 9 -5.19 -0.32 -12.94
C GLY A 9 -4.06 -1.01 -12.18
N ARG A 10 -2.95 -0.31 -11.93
CA ARG A 10 -1.79 -0.90 -11.25
C ARG A 10 -0.89 0.15 -10.61
N LEU A 11 -0.16 -0.28 -9.59
CA LEU A 11 0.90 0.51 -8.98
C LEU A 11 2.25 -0.01 -9.49
N PRO A 12 2.96 0.74 -10.35
CA PRO A 12 4.30 0.32 -10.77
C PRO A 12 5.27 0.34 -9.60
N LEU A 13 6.04 -0.74 -9.42
CA LEU A 13 7.00 -0.82 -8.31
C LEU A 13 8.16 0.16 -8.48
N GLN A 14 8.42 0.65 -9.69
CA GLN A 14 9.42 1.70 -9.91
C GLN A 14 9.07 3.01 -9.19
N ASN A 15 7.79 3.20 -8.80
CA ASN A 15 7.37 4.36 -8.03
C ASN A 15 7.67 4.21 -6.53
N VAL A 16 8.13 3.04 -6.11
CA VAL A 16 8.56 2.77 -4.75
C VAL A 16 10.06 2.53 -4.77
N HIS A 17 10.81 3.35 -4.04
CA HIS A 17 12.26 3.24 -4.04
C HIS A 17 12.75 2.24 -2.98
N GLN A 18 13.87 1.59 -3.26
CA GLN A 18 14.43 0.58 -2.35
C GLN A 18 14.65 1.14 -0.94
N HIS A 19 15.15 2.36 -0.82
CA HIS A 19 15.38 2.95 0.50
C HIS A 19 14.07 3.18 1.27
N GLN A 20 12.96 3.38 0.58
CA GLN A 20 11.64 3.49 1.23
C GLN A 20 11.22 2.15 1.83
N VAL A 21 11.45 1.06 1.09
CA VAL A 21 11.14 -0.29 1.58
C VAL A 21 12.00 -0.60 2.81
N GLU A 22 13.29 -0.31 2.75
CA GLU A 22 14.21 -0.53 3.86
C GLU A 22 13.80 0.27 5.09
N PHE A 23 13.44 1.53 4.92
CA PHE A 23 12.97 2.37 6.01
C PHE A 23 11.70 1.80 6.65
N MET A 24 10.76 1.33 5.82
CA MET A 24 9.52 0.75 6.31
C MET A 24 9.78 -0.54 7.11
N GLU A 25 10.72 -1.36 6.64
CA GLU A 25 11.10 -2.59 7.35
C GLU A 25 11.71 -2.26 8.72
N ASP A 26 12.61 -1.29 8.77
CA ASP A 26 13.26 -0.88 10.02
C ASP A 26 12.24 -0.30 11.00
N PHE A 27 11.33 0.52 10.52
CA PHE A 27 10.28 1.11 11.33
C PHE A 27 9.38 0.02 11.93
N GLN A 28 9.02 -0.98 11.13
CA GLN A 28 8.18 -2.08 11.60
C GLN A 28 8.89 -2.97 12.63
N LYS A 29 10.20 -3.19 12.47
CA LYS A 29 11.01 -3.91 13.44
C LYS A 29 11.05 -3.22 14.79
N GLN A 30 10.87 -1.90 14.81
CA GLN A 30 10.84 -1.12 16.04
C GLN A 30 9.45 -1.04 16.67
N GLY A 31 8.50 -1.81 16.15
CA GLY A 31 7.14 -1.85 16.67
C GLY A 31 6.16 -0.92 15.98
N GLY A 32 6.58 -0.22 14.94
CA GLY A 32 5.70 0.63 14.15
C GLY A 32 4.89 -0.15 13.12
N ILE A 33 3.91 0.50 12.54
CA ILE A 33 3.12 -0.06 11.44
C ILE A 33 3.54 0.65 10.15
N SER A 34 4.03 -0.12 9.19
CA SER A 34 4.47 0.41 7.89
C SER A 34 3.47 0.05 6.80
N PHE A 35 3.07 1.05 6.03
CA PHE A 35 2.10 0.87 4.95
C PHE A 35 2.23 2.01 3.93
N LEU A 36 1.63 1.78 2.76
CA LEU A 36 1.42 2.83 1.75
C LEU A 36 -0.07 3.14 1.66
N LEU A 37 -0.39 4.40 1.43
CA LEU A 37 -1.73 4.79 0.98
C LEU A 37 -1.66 4.94 -0.53
N VAL A 38 -2.40 4.12 -1.26
CA VAL A 38 -2.39 4.09 -2.71
C VAL A 38 -3.67 4.71 -3.23
N ASN A 39 -3.54 5.85 -3.90
CA ASN A 39 -4.66 6.54 -4.50
C ASN A 39 -4.78 6.13 -5.97
N CYS A 40 -5.80 5.36 -6.27
CA CYS A 40 -6.10 4.86 -7.62
C CYS A 40 -6.93 5.90 -8.35
N LYS A 41 -6.28 6.80 -9.07
CA LYS A 41 -6.91 7.97 -9.70
C LYS A 41 -7.98 7.63 -10.70
N ASP A 42 -7.74 6.62 -11.53
CA ASP A 42 -8.68 6.22 -12.58
C ASP A 42 -9.90 5.48 -12.03
N ALA A 43 -9.80 4.93 -10.83
CA ALA A 43 -10.92 4.26 -10.18
C ALA A 43 -11.54 5.09 -9.05
N ASP A 44 -10.96 6.24 -8.74
CA ASP A 44 -11.36 7.12 -7.63
C ASP A 44 -11.45 6.34 -6.31
N GLU A 45 -10.45 5.53 -6.05
CA GLU A 45 -10.36 4.69 -4.86
C GLU A 45 -9.01 4.87 -4.18
N CYS A 46 -8.99 4.69 -2.86
CA CYS A 46 -7.75 4.75 -2.07
C CYS A 46 -7.67 3.50 -1.21
N TYR A 47 -6.48 2.91 -1.13
CA TYR A 47 -6.28 1.67 -0.39
C TYR A 47 -5.10 1.78 0.57
N PHE A 48 -5.24 1.12 1.71
CA PHE A 48 -4.17 0.85 2.65
C PHE A 48 -3.42 -0.40 2.16
N LEU A 49 -2.13 -0.26 1.90
CA LEU A 49 -1.30 -1.37 1.44
C LEU A 49 -0.28 -1.71 2.52
N PRO A 50 -0.47 -2.82 3.26
CA PRO A 50 0.48 -3.22 4.30
C PRO A 50 1.84 -3.59 3.71
N LEU A 51 2.89 -3.38 4.48
CA LEU A 51 4.25 -3.71 4.05
C LEU A 51 4.39 -5.17 3.63
N LYS A 52 3.72 -6.10 4.32
CA LYS A 52 3.81 -7.53 3.98
C LYS A 52 3.38 -7.82 2.55
N VAL A 53 2.32 -7.14 2.06
CA VAL A 53 1.85 -7.30 0.69
C VAL A 53 2.83 -6.65 -0.29
N LEU A 54 3.29 -5.45 0.02
CA LEU A 54 4.30 -4.77 -0.79
C LEU A 54 5.55 -5.62 -0.94
N LYS A 55 6.02 -6.24 0.15
CA LYS A 55 7.22 -7.06 0.14
C LYS A 55 7.07 -8.31 -0.73
N GLU A 56 5.90 -8.92 -0.76
CA GLU A 56 5.66 -10.07 -1.62
C GLU A 56 5.88 -9.72 -3.09
N TYR A 57 5.28 -8.62 -3.54
CA TYR A 57 5.45 -8.15 -4.92
C TYR A 57 6.86 -7.65 -5.18
N TRP A 58 7.47 -6.98 -4.21
CA TRP A 58 8.84 -6.49 -4.31
C TRP A 58 9.83 -7.63 -4.50
N ASN A 59 9.72 -8.67 -3.67
CA ASN A 59 10.61 -9.82 -3.75
C ASN A 59 10.41 -10.59 -5.06
N ASN A 60 9.17 -10.74 -5.52
CA ASN A 60 8.89 -11.38 -6.80
C ASN A 60 9.51 -10.61 -7.96
N ALA A 61 9.46 -9.28 -7.93
CA ALA A 61 10.07 -8.45 -8.97
C ALA A 61 11.58 -8.60 -8.99
N GLN A 62 12.22 -8.76 -7.83
CA GLN A 62 13.66 -8.98 -7.73
C GLN A 62 14.07 -10.32 -8.37
N LYS A 63 13.16 -11.27 -8.40
CA LYS A 63 13.39 -12.60 -9.00
C LYS A 63 12.97 -12.65 -10.48
N GLY A 64 12.70 -11.50 -11.09
CA GLY A 64 12.27 -11.43 -12.48
C GLY A 64 10.77 -11.53 -12.69
N GLY A 65 9.97 -11.45 -11.64
CA GLY A 65 8.52 -11.48 -11.72
C GLY A 65 7.91 -10.12 -12.10
N ARG A 66 6.61 -10.02 -11.90
CA ARG A 66 5.84 -8.82 -12.25
C ARG A 66 6.35 -7.59 -11.48
N LYS A 67 6.53 -6.48 -12.18
CA LYS A 67 7.06 -5.24 -11.61
C LYS A 67 5.97 -4.22 -11.29
N SER A 68 4.76 -4.68 -11.00
CA SER A 68 3.65 -3.82 -10.63
C SER A 68 2.69 -4.59 -9.73
N ILE A 69 1.89 -3.84 -8.94
CA ILE A 69 0.83 -4.43 -8.11
C ILE A 69 -0.49 -4.09 -8.78
N PRO A 70 -1.26 -5.08 -9.26
CA PRO A 70 -2.56 -4.80 -9.88
C PRO A 70 -3.57 -4.36 -8.83
N TYR A 71 -4.58 -3.59 -9.25
CA TYR A 71 -5.64 -3.16 -8.32
C TYR A 71 -6.38 -4.34 -7.71
N THR A 72 -6.44 -5.47 -8.42
CA THR A 72 -7.08 -6.68 -7.90
C THR A 72 -6.38 -7.25 -6.66
N ALA A 73 -5.14 -6.85 -6.40
CA ALA A 73 -4.41 -7.25 -5.20
C ALA A 73 -4.77 -6.39 -3.99
N PHE A 74 -5.41 -5.24 -4.19
CA PHE A 74 -5.84 -4.37 -3.11
C PHE A 74 -7.13 -4.92 -2.52
N GLU A 75 -7.09 -5.23 -1.23
CA GLU A 75 -8.24 -5.86 -0.58
C GLU A 75 -9.28 -4.82 -0.17
N GLU A 76 -10.55 -5.12 -0.43
CA GLU A 76 -11.67 -4.22 -0.14
C GLU A 76 -11.71 -3.83 1.35
N LYS A 77 -11.35 -4.74 2.23
CA LYS A 77 -11.31 -4.48 3.68
C LYS A 77 -10.30 -3.38 4.06
N TYR A 78 -9.34 -3.09 3.18
CA TYR A 78 -8.34 -2.05 3.40
C TYR A 78 -8.63 -0.80 2.59
N ARG A 79 -9.81 -0.70 1.99
CA ARG A 79 -10.20 0.47 1.24
C ARG A 79 -10.39 1.66 2.20
N VAL A 80 -9.79 2.78 1.82
CA VAL A 80 -9.91 4.03 2.57
C VAL A 80 -10.92 4.91 1.86
N TYR A 81 -12.00 5.25 2.55
CA TYR A 81 -13.06 6.05 1.95
C TYR A 81 -12.81 7.53 2.14
N ASN A 82 -13.06 8.32 1.09
CA ASN A 82 -13.01 9.76 1.16
C ASN A 82 -14.35 10.28 1.68
N LYS A 83 -14.31 11.23 2.61
CA LYS A 83 -15.51 11.87 3.10
C LYS A 83 -15.38 13.37 2.91
N ASN A 84 -16.33 13.97 2.18
CA ASN A 84 -16.35 15.42 1.93
C ASN A 84 -15.07 15.94 1.25
N GLY A 85 -14.48 15.14 0.37
CA GLY A 85 -13.27 15.53 -0.34
C GLY A 85 -11.97 15.39 0.45
N PHE A 86 -12.05 14.90 1.69
CA PHE A 86 -10.86 14.67 2.51
C PHE A 86 -10.50 13.20 2.52
N PRO A 87 -9.23 12.83 2.23
CA PRO A 87 -8.78 11.43 2.21
C PRO A 87 -8.52 10.97 3.65
N VAL A 88 -9.51 10.50 4.40
CA VAL A 88 -9.24 10.36 5.82
C VAL A 88 -9.91 9.25 6.60
N HIS A 89 -10.08 8.06 6.11
CA HIS A 89 -10.43 7.00 7.04
C HIS A 89 -9.42 5.86 7.06
N TYR A 90 -8.13 6.23 6.87
CA TYR A 90 -7.06 5.23 6.92
C TYR A 90 -6.95 4.59 8.31
N LEU A 91 -7.40 5.26 9.36
CA LEU A 91 -7.40 4.68 10.72
C LEU A 91 -8.27 3.44 10.83
N GLU A 92 -9.38 3.39 10.09
CA GLU A 92 -10.23 2.20 10.05
C GLU A 92 -9.49 1.02 9.41
N ALA A 93 -8.74 1.28 8.34
CA ALA A 93 -7.94 0.25 7.69
C ALA A 93 -6.82 -0.25 8.60
N ILE A 94 -6.19 0.63 9.36
CA ILE A 94 -5.17 0.25 10.35
C ILE A 94 -5.80 -0.63 11.42
N ASN A 95 -6.95 -0.25 11.94
CA ASN A 95 -7.65 -1.05 12.95
C ASN A 95 -8.00 -2.43 12.42
N THR A 96 -8.49 -2.53 11.19
CA THR A 96 -8.77 -3.81 10.56
C THR A 96 -7.50 -4.65 10.47
N PHE A 97 -6.40 -4.05 10.06
CA PHE A 97 -5.11 -4.73 9.96
C PHE A 97 -4.65 -5.25 11.33
N LEU A 98 -4.76 -4.43 12.36
CA LEU A 98 -4.34 -4.81 13.72
C LEU A 98 -5.18 -5.95 14.29
N LEU A 99 -6.48 -5.99 13.98
CA LEU A 99 -7.35 -7.05 14.44
C LEU A 99 -7.05 -8.40 13.80
N GLU A 100 -6.38 -8.41 12.65
CA GLU A 100 -5.98 -9.63 11.95
C GLU A 100 -4.65 -10.19 12.46
N GLU A 101 -3.90 -9.38 13.18
CA GLU A 101 -2.64 -9.81 13.78
C GLU A 101 -2.94 -10.58 15.09
#